data_5f9f8b49d16e5e58fedfd52b23fe7db4
#
_entry.id   5f9f8b49d16e5e58fedfd52b23fe7db4
#
_cell.length_a   1.000
_cell.length_b   1.000
_cell.length_c   1.000
_cell.angle_alpha   90.00
_cell.angle_beta   90.00
_cell.angle_gamma   90.00
#
_symmetry.space_group_name_H-M   'P 1'
#
loop_
_entity.id
_entity.type
_entity.pdbx_description
1 polymer ?
#
loop_
_entity_poly.entity_id
_entity_poly.type
_entity_poly.pdbx_seq_one_letter_code
_entity_poly.pdbx_strand_id
1 'polypeptide(L)' 'MPKGKYYEYQIKRSALDQDYLSGNIDDFQYARESLDLDLEYEPYILAQTINSEVAKKQHGGENA' A
#
# COMPACT_ATOMS: atom_id res chain seq x y z
N MET A 1 -5.84 -15.58 12.94
CA MET A 1 -6.60 -14.70 12.07
C MET A 1 -5.79 -14.31 10.85
N PRO A 2 -6.28 -14.60 9.68
CA PRO A 2 -5.50 -14.25 8.50
C PRO A 2 -5.39 -12.75 8.33
N LYS A 3 -4.24 -12.34 7.86
CA LYS A 3 -4.03 -10.96 7.47
C LYS A 3 -4.77 -10.71 6.18
N GLY A 4 -5.24 -9.51 5.97
CA GLY A 4 -5.96 -9.20 4.76
C GLY A 4 -5.04 -9.03 3.57
N LYS A 5 -5.67 -8.79 2.41
CA LYS A 5 -4.92 -8.57 1.18
C LYS A 5 -4.04 -7.33 1.26
N TYR A 6 -4.49 -6.33 2.01
CA TYR A 6 -3.69 -5.13 2.18
C TYR A 6 -2.37 -5.45 2.89
N TYR A 7 -2.41 -6.37 3.84
CA TYR A 7 -1.20 -6.80 4.52
C TYR A 7 -0.24 -7.50 3.53
N GLU A 8 -0.79 -8.34 2.65
CA GLU A 8 0.02 -8.97 1.60
C GLU A 8 0.67 -7.92 0.72
N TYR A 9 -0.09 -6.90 0.35
CA TYR A 9 0.42 -5.82 -0.45
C TYR A 9 1.60 -5.13 0.25
N GLN A 10 1.47 -4.87 1.53
CA GLN A 10 2.53 -4.21 2.28
C GLN A 10 3.81 -5.04 2.30
N ILE A 11 3.67 -6.34 2.48
CA ILE A 11 4.83 -7.23 2.47
C ILE A 11 5.51 -7.22 1.11
N LYS A 12 4.71 -7.35 0.05
CA LYS A 12 5.26 -7.36 -1.31
C LYS A 12 5.90 -6.03 -1.65
N ARG A 13 5.30 -4.94 -1.23
CA ARG A 13 5.84 -3.62 -1.49
C ARG A 13 7.17 -3.42 -0.76
N SER A 14 7.25 -3.88 0.49
CA SER A 14 8.49 -3.81 1.24
C SER A 14 9.60 -4.59 0.57
N ALA A 15 9.29 -5.79 0.07
CA ALA A 15 10.28 -6.60 -0.64
C ALA A 15 10.77 -5.88 -1.89
N LEU A 16 9.86 -5.27 -2.61
CA LEU A 16 10.21 -4.52 -3.82
C LEU A 16 11.12 -3.34 -3.47
N ASP A 17 10.77 -2.61 -2.42
CA ASP A 17 11.58 -1.48 -1.97
C ASP A 17 12.99 -1.93 -1.59
N GLN A 18 13.11 -3.06 -0.91
CA GLN A 18 14.41 -3.59 -0.53
C GLN A 18 15.24 -3.95 -1.75
N ASP A 19 14.63 -4.56 -2.75
CA ASP A 19 15.32 -4.90 -3.99
C ASP A 19 15.84 -3.65 -4.67
N TYR A 20 15.04 -2.61 -4.69
CA TYR A 20 15.43 -1.36 -5.32
C TYR A 20 16.58 -0.71 -4.55
N LEU A 21 16.45 -0.63 -3.24
CA LEU A 21 17.49 -0.01 -2.41
C LEU A 21 18.79 -0.78 -2.44
N SER A 22 18.70 -2.09 -2.63
CA SER A 22 19.90 -2.94 -2.72
C SER A 22 20.55 -2.90 -4.08
N GLY A 23 19.92 -2.27 -5.06
CA GLY A 23 20.45 -2.20 -6.40
C GLY A 23 20.16 -3.43 -7.25
N ASN A 24 19.27 -4.30 -6.80
CA ASN A 24 18.91 -5.51 -7.55
C ASN A 24 18.05 -5.18 -8.76
N ILE A 25 17.30 -4.09 -8.70
CA ILE A 25 16.47 -3.65 -9.81
C ILE A 25 16.70 -2.16 -10.03
N ASP A 26 16.46 -1.71 -11.27
CA ASP A 26 16.68 -0.30 -11.61
C ASP A 26 15.37 0.51 -11.44
N ASP A 27 15.47 1.80 -11.71
CA ASP A 27 14.34 2.71 -11.57
C ASP A 27 13.16 2.30 -12.41
N PHE A 28 13.43 1.88 -13.63
CA PHE A 28 12.37 1.50 -14.56
C PHE A 28 11.63 0.26 -14.06
N GLN A 29 12.39 -0.74 -13.67
CA GLN A 29 11.79 -1.98 -13.17
C GLN A 29 11.02 -1.73 -11.88
N TYR A 30 11.58 -0.92 -10.99
CA TYR A 30 10.90 -0.59 -9.75
C TYR A 30 9.57 0.09 -10.02
N ALA A 31 9.56 1.08 -10.91
CA ALA A 31 8.34 1.80 -11.24
C ALA A 31 7.30 0.86 -11.84
N ARG A 32 7.72 -0.02 -12.72
CA ARG A 32 6.80 -0.94 -13.38
C ARG A 32 6.20 -1.93 -12.40
N GLU A 33 7.03 -2.51 -11.55
CA GLU A 33 6.54 -3.50 -10.59
C GLU A 33 5.69 -2.85 -9.52
N SER A 34 6.02 -1.61 -9.12
CA SER A 34 5.19 -0.86 -8.20
C SER A 34 3.80 -0.63 -8.77
N LEU A 35 3.74 -0.24 -10.03
CA LEU A 35 2.47 0.00 -10.68
C LEU A 35 1.67 -1.28 -10.78
N ASP A 36 2.30 -2.37 -11.18
CA ASP A 36 1.62 -3.66 -11.27
C ASP A 36 1.04 -4.06 -9.92
N LEU A 37 1.81 -3.89 -8.86
CA LEU A 37 1.37 -4.22 -7.53
C LEU A 37 0.18 -3.35 -7.11
N ASP A 38 0.29 -2.05 -7.35
CA ASP A 38 -0.77 -1.11 -7.00
C ASP A 38 -2.07 -1.46 -7.73
N LEU A 39 -1.98 -1.81 -9.01
CA LEU A 39 -3.16 -2.17 -9.78
C LEU A 39 -3.76 -3.49 -9.30
N GLU A 40 -2.92 -4.45 -8.97
CA GLU A 40 -3.39 -5.75 -8.51
C GLU A 40 -4.15 -5.63 -7.20
N TYR A 41 -3.68 -4.77 -6.30
CA TYR A 41 -4.26 -4.63 -4.97
C TYR A 41 -5.09 -3.37 -4.81
N GLU A 42 -5.41 -2.71 -5.90
CA GLU A 42 -6.11 -1.43 -5.85
C GLU A 42 -7.36 -1.44 -4.97
N PRO A 43 -8.29 -2.40 -5.12
CA PRO A 43 -9.50 -2.38 -4.29
C PRO A 43 -9.18 -2.48 -2.80
N TYR A 44 -8.13 -3.20 -2.45
CA TYR A 44 -7.76 -3.35 -1.04
C TYR A 44 -7.09 -2.10 -0.50
N ILE A 45 -6.31 -1.44 -1.34
CA ILE A 45 -5.69 -0.16 -0.96
C ILE A 45 -6.76 0.89 -0.76
N LEU A 46 -7.72 0.96 -1.67
CA LEU A 46 -8.80 1.92 -1.58
C LEU A 46 -9.65 1.69 -0.35
N ALA A 47 -9.91 0.43 -0.03
CA ALA A 47 -10.69 0.10 1.16
C ALA A 47 -10.00 0.61 2.43
N GLN A 48 -8.68 0.46 2.51
CA GLN A 48 -7.92 0.95 3.65
C GLN A 48 -7.93 2.47 3.71
N THR A 49 -7.80 3.12 2.56
CA THR A 49 -7.82 4.57 2.50
C THR A 49 -9.16 5.11 2.96
N ILE A 50 -10.25 4.50 2.50
CA ILE A 50 -11.59 4.92 2.89
C ILE A 50 -11.79 4.74 4.38
N ASN A 51 -11.38 3.61 4.93
CA ASN A 51 -11.50 3.36 6.36
C ASN A 51 -10.72 4.39 7.17
N SER A 52 -9.53 4.75 6.71
CA SER A 52 -8.72 5.74 7.38
C SER A 52 -9.38 7.11 7.36
N GLU A 53 -9.97 7.48 6.23
CA GLU A 53 -10.65 8.76 6.11
C GLU A 53 -11.87 8.84 7.01
N VAL A 54 -12.63 7.75 7.09
CA VAL A 54 -13.80 7.71 7.96
C VAL A 54 -13.36 7.89 9.42
N ALA A 55 -12.32 7.21 9.83
CA ALA A 55 -11.81 7.32 11.19
C ALA A 55 -11.36 8.75 11.49
N LYS A 56 -10.66 9.37 10.54
CA LYS A 56 -10.22 10.75 10.72
C LYS A 56 -11.39 11.70 10.88
N LYS A 57 -12.41 11.51 10.07
CA LYS A 57 -13.58 12.39 10.14
C LYS A 57 -14.27 12.30 11.48
N GLN A 58 -14.36 11.10 12.02
CA GLN A 58 -14.99 10.93 13.32
C GLN A 58 -14.22 11.68 14.40
N HIS A 59 -12.91 11.57 14.39
CA HIS A 59 -12.09 12.27 15.37
C HIS A 59 -12.08 13.76 15.11
N GLY A 60 -11.99 14.15 13.86
CA GLY A 60 -11.99 15.55 13.51
C GLY A 60 -13.27 16.24 13.90
N GLY A 61 -14.39 15.55 13.72
CA GLY A 61 -15.68 16.10 14.12
C GLY A 61 -15.73 16.40 15.59
N GLU A 62 -15.13 15.58 16.40
CA GLU A 62 -15.10 15.80 17.84
C GLU A 62 -14.31 17.04 18.21
N ASN A 63 -13.27 17.27 17.47
CA ASN A 63 -12.38 18.38 17.77
C ASN A 63 -12.91 19.70 17.24
N ALA A 64 -13.80 19.65 16.32
CA ALA A 64 -14.36 20.85 15.71
C ALA A 64 -15.44 21.52 16.60
#